data_d89527a7ec6ba2b206e02cebf1277b43
#
_entry.id   d89527a7ec6ba2b206e02cebf1277b43
#
_cell.length_a   1.000
_cell.length_b   1.000
_cell.length_c   1.000
_cell.angle_alpha   90.00
_cell.angle_beta   90.00
_cell.angle_gamma   90.00
#
_symmetry.space_group_name_H-M   'P 1'
#
loop_
_entity.id
_entity.type
_entity.pdbx_description
1 polymer ?
#
loop_
_entity_poly.entity_id
_entity_poly.type
_entity_poly.pdbx_seq_one_letter_code
_entity_poly.pdbx_strand_id
1 'polypeptide(L)'
;MVTLEDAGKPRKLVLHLDVNKAIFIGDSITKSLTPEQALNEYLTDVAWGEVGQSGEWIGDHSTLYERQPKENMVSYYRYAQAKYSGQPRSEFKGHIRKFTEEEVGQPFRQFYENMMDALKFPGNIRSWKGNDLPSFADQKGIQHHCIVPSFYKLLDHLIESKREFAIVFRTFGGDGQVVLQATKDYLDGRNAFVCAGEPQQSHVSGDPVDNSTHMVNFSAGKVMRSSNQITLKCPEDHLVLSNFYDIYKYFSQTHGVKLFVDDYEWWKSQHFHSLAAKPLFIDLGEKSVHHIMLDDNFRPWEPADSIINLLLAKERSFTSVDPATFDNVCVFKTDLYQSICNRNYLIDKIELCERNYNKMISEKNE
;
A
#
# COMPACT_ATOMS: atom_id res chain seq x y z
N MET A 1 3.39 5.65 36.36
CA MET A 1 2.97 4.39 37.01
C MET A 1 2.14 3.65 35.98
N VAL A 2 2.72 2.68 35.27
CA VAL A 2 1.98 1.80 34.35
C VAL A 2 1.29 0.79 35.26
N THR A 3 -0.02 0.77 35.26
CA THR A 3 -0.81 -0.19 36.04
C THR A 3 -0.61 -1.59 35.44
N LEU A 4 -0.61 -2.62 36.26
CA LEU A 4 -0.47 -4.03 35.85
C LEU A 4 -1.58 -4.49 34.85
N GLU A 5 -2.61 -3.68 34.62
CA GLU A 5 -3.71 -3.93 33.67
C GLU A 5 -3.32 -3.63 32.21
N ASP A 6 -2.26 -2.84 31.95
CA ASP A 6 -1.80 -2.52 30.57
C ASP A 6 -0.92 -3.60 29.95
N ALA A 7 -0.47 -4.59 30.72
CA ALA A 7 0.43 -5.64 30.23
C ALA A 7 -0.23 -6.70 29.32
N GLY A 8 -1.54 -6.61 29.08
CA GLY A 8 -2.31 -7.62 28.34
C GLY A 8 -3.09 -7.15 27.12
N LYS A 9 -3.28 -5.84 26.92
CA LYS A 9 -4.02 -5.35 25.75
C LYS A 9 -3.09 -5.21 24.54
N PRO A 10 -3.51 -5.72 23.36
CA PRO A 10 -2.76 -5.48 22.13
C PRO A 10 -2.71 -3.97 21.84
N ARG A 11 -1.57 -3.49 21.33
CA ARG A 11 -1.43 -2.08 20.90
C ARG A 11 -2.45 -1.75 19.84
N LYS A 12 -2.92 -0.51 19.86
CA LYS A 12 -3.66 0.03 18.72
C LYS A 12 -2.77 0.04 17.47
N LEU A 13 -3.29 -0.42 16.35
CA LEU A 13 -2.64 -0.32 15.05
C LEU A 13 -3.08 0.95 14.32
N VAL A 14 -2.13 1.72 13.81
CA VAL A 14 -2.38 2.79 12.85
C VAL A 14 -1.69 2.43 11.55
N LEU A 15 -2.46 1.96 10.58
CA LEU A 15 -1.98 1.46 9.31
C LEU A 15 -2.01 2.57 8.25
N HIS A 16 -0.84 3.06 7.85
CA HIS A 16 -0.69 4.01 6.75
C HIS A 16 -0.50 3.23 5.46
N LEU A 17 -1.49 3.27 4.58
CA LEU A 17 -1.53 2.45 3.38
C LEU A 17 -1.38 3.35 2.14
N ASP A 18 -0.32 3.13 1.35
CA ASP A 18 -0.30 3.70 0.01
C ASP A 18 -1.46 3.13 -0.82
N VAL A 19 -1.90 3.90 -1.81
CA VAL A 19 -3.08 3.54 -2.60
C VAL A 19 -2.66 2.82 -3.88
N ASN A 20 -1.92 3.49 -4.76
CA ASN A 20 -1.66 2.99 -6.09
C ASN A 20 -0.61 1.87 -6.09
N LYS A 21 -0.91 0.74 -6.72
CA LYS A 21 -0.08 -0.49 -6.76
C LYS A 21 0.17 -1.14 -5.39
N ALA A 22 -0.33 -0.56 -4.30
CA ALA A 22 -0.31 -1.16 -2.97
C ALA A 22 -1.68 -1.78 -2.61
N ILE A 23 -2.76 -0.98 -2.74
CA ILE A 23 -4.14 -1.39 -2.46
C ILE A 23 -5.00 -1.35 -3.73
N PHE A 24 -4.74 -0.39 -4.64
CA PHE A 24 -5.53 -0.14 -5.84
C PHE A 24 -4.70 -0.36 -7.11
N ILE A 25 -5.29 -1.05 -8.10
CA ILE A 25 -4.65 -1.40 -9.37
C ILE A 25 -5.20 -0.49 -10.47
N GLY A 26 -4.33 0.29 -11.11
CA GLY A 26 -4.69 1.20 -12.20
C GLY A 26 -4.72 2.67 -11.80
N ASP A 27 -5.38 3.47 -12.64
CA ASP A 27 -5.59 4.91 -12.48
C ASP A 27 -7.04 5.22 -12.90
N SER A 28 -7.90 5.40 -11.91
CA SER A 28 -9.34 5.64 -12.14
C SER A 28 -9.64 7.09 -12.52
N ILE A 29 -8.74 8.03 -12.19
CA ILE A 29 -8.95 9.46 -12.38
C ILE A 29 -8.56 9.90 -13.79
N THR A 30 -7.30 9.72 -14.16
CA THR A 30 -6.83 10.16 -15.49
C THR A 30 -7.06 9.09 -16.57
N LYS A 31 -7.35 7.84 -16.15
CA LYS A 31 -7.48 6.66 -17.03
C LYS A 31 -6.27 6.45 -17.93
N SER A 32 -5.12 6.99 -17.50
CA SER A 32 -3.85 6.92 -18.25
C SER A 32 -3.15 5.56 -18.13
N LEU A 33 -3.62 4.72 -17.19
CA LEU A 33 -3.08 3.41 -16.88
C LEU A 33 -4.22 2.43 -16.58
N THR A 34 -4.48 1.49 -17.49
CA THR A 34 -5.45 0.42 -17.21
C THR A 34 -4.89 -0.56 -16.18
N PRO A 35 -5.74 -1.31 -15.46
CA PRO A 35 -5.26 -2.32 -14.52
C PRO A 35 -4.34 -3.36 -15.16
N GLU A 36 -4.66 -3.84 -16.35
CA GLU A 36 -3.81 -4.79 -17.10
C GLU A 36 -2.43 -4.19 -17.40
N GLN A 37 -2.39 -2.91 -17.79
CA GLN A 37 -1.14 -2.19 -18.01
C GLN A 37 -0.37 -2.00 -16.70
N ALA A 38 -1.06 -1.75 -15.58
CA ALA A 38 -0.44 -1.62 -14.26
C ALA A 38 0.22 -2.93 -13.80
N LEU A 39 -0.45 -4.08 -14.04
CA LEU A 39 0.10 -5.40 -13.75
C LEU A 39 1.34 -5.73 -14.61
N ASN A 40 1.28 -5.42 -15.91
CA ASN A 40 2.44 -5.58 -16.78
C ASN A 40 3.61 -4.68 -16.36
N GLU A 41 3.35 -3.39 -16.05
CA GLU A 41 4.36 -2.46 -15.58
C GLU A 41 5.00 -2.96 -14.26
N TYR A 42 4.19 -3.45 -13.30
CA TYR A 42 4.69 -4.06 -12.08
C TYR A 42 5.60 -5.26 -12.35
N LEU A 43 5.19 -6.18 -13.23
CA LEU A 43 6.01 -7.34 -13.55
C LEU A 43 7.40 -6.95 -14.10
N THR A 44 7.51 -5.85 -14.84
CA THR A 44 8.83 -5.39 -15.31
C THR A 44 9.76 -4.93 -14.19
N ASP A 45 9.22 -4.46 -13.06
CA ASP A 45 10.03 -4.06 -11.90
C ASP A 45 10.58 -5.26 -11.13
N VAL A 46 9.85 -6.38 -11.10
CA VAL A 46 10.15 -7.58 -10.30
C VAL A 46 10.64 -8.78 -11.14
N ALA A 47 10.62 -8.67 -12.46
CA ALA A 47 11.23 -9.62 -13.40
C ALA A 47 12.72 -9.26 -13.58
N TRP A 48 13.61 -10.15 -13.16
CA TRP A 48 15.06 -9.95 -13.21
C TRP A 48 15.71 -10.86 -14.25
N GLY A 49 16.80 -10.37 -14.84
CA GLY A 49 17.55 -11.11 -15.84
C GLY A 49 18.95 -10.56 -16.03
N GLU A 50 19.74 -11.24 -16.82
CA GLU A 50 21.09 -10.84 -17.20
C GLU A 50 21.07 -10.19 -18.57
N VAL A 51 22.02 -9.28 -18.83
CA VAL A 51 22.21 -8.72 -20.17
C VAL A 51 23.28 -9.53 -20.88
N GLY A 52 22.89 -10.20 -21.97
CA GLY A 52 23.76 -11.01 -22.81
C GLY A 52 24.81 -10.20 -23.57
N GLN A 53 25.73 -10.88 -24.25
CA GLN A 53 26.83 -10.24 -24.99
C GLN A 53 26.34 -9.40 -26.16
N SER A 54 25.23 -9.74 -26.78
CA SER A 54 24.59 -8.98 -27.86
C SER A 54 23.72 -7.83 -27.35
N GLY A 55 23.63 -7.64 -26.02
CA GLY A 55 22.86 -6.58 -25.39
C GLY A 55 21.38 -6.91 -25.18
N GLU A 56 20.96 -8.15 -25.45
CA GLU A 56 19.61 -8.64 -25.13
C GLU A 56 19.45 -8.93 -23.64
N TRP A 57 18.24 -8.73 -23.12
CA TRP A 57 17.90 -9.10 -21.76
C TRP A 57 17.36 -10.53 -21.72
N ILE A 58 17.94 -11.37 -20.86
CA ILE A 58 17.58 -12.78 -20.69
C ILE A 58 17.04 -12.94 -19.28
N GLY A 59 15.70 -13.11 -19.15
CA GLY A 59 15.02 -13.18 -17.87
C GLY A 59 15.23 -14.49 -17.13
N ASP A 60 15.40 -14.41 -15.81
CA ASP A 60 15.16 -15.53 -14.89
C ASP A 60 13.67 -15.56 -14.54
N HIS A 61 12.95 -16.45 -15.20
CA HIS A 61 11.49 -16.58 -15.08
C HIS A 61 11.02 -17.62 -14.06
N SER A 62 11.93 -18.12 -13.25
CA SER A 62 11.60 -19.09 -12.21
C SER A 62 10.85 -18.48 -11.03
N THR A 63 11.10 -17.19 -10.76
CA THR A 63 10.45 -16.46 -9.66
C THR A 63 10.49 -14.94 -9.89
N LEU A 64 9.72 -14.20 -9.09
CA LEU A 64 9.74 -12.75 -9.02
C LEU A 64 10.51 -12.30 -7.77
N TYR A 65 11.28 -11.22 -7.89
CA TYR A 65 12.07 -10.68 -6.79
C TYR A 65 11.78 -9.19 -6.56
N GLU A 66 11.47 -8.79 -5.36
CA GLU A 66 11.25 -7.38 -5.00
C GLU A 66 12.52 -6.51 -5.12
N ARG A 67 13.69 -7.15 -4.97
CA ARG A 67 15.02 -6.51 -5.03
C ARG A 67 15.96 -7.34 -5.87
N GLN A 68 17.07 -6.73 -6.30
CA GLN A 68 18.10 -7.40 -7.08
C GLN A 68 18.58 -8.70 -6.41
N PRO A 69 18.36 -9.86 -7.05
CA PRO A 69 18.74 -11.15 -6.44
C PRO A 69 20.23 -11.47 -6.57
N LYS A 70 20.91 -10.95 -7.61
CA LYS A 70 22.34 -11.11 -7.89
C LYS A 70 22.90 -9.85 -8.53
N GLU A 71 24.17 -9.54 -8.28
CA GLU A 71 24.85 -8.32 -8.78
C GLU A 71 24.81 -8.14 -10.30
N ASN A 72 24.84 -9.22 -11.06
CA ASN A 72 24.81 -9.20 -12.52
C ASN A 72 23.40 -9.14 -13.14
N MET A 73 22.37 -9.17 -12.32
CA MET A 73 20.99 -9.07 -12.79
C MET A 73 20.48 -7.64 -12.78
N VAL A 74 19.63 -7.33 -13.76
CA VAL A 74 18.92 -6.06 -13.88
C VAL A 74 17.43 -6.35 -14.09
N SER A 75 16.52 -5.55 -13.47
CA SER A 75 15.10 -5.70 -13.76
C SER A 75 14.79 -5.29 -15.19
N TYR A 76 13.76 -5.90 -15.79
CA TYR A 76 13.38 -5.53 -17.14
C TYR A 76 13.03 -4.03 -17.26
N TYR A 77 12.43 -3.45 -16.22
CA TYR A 77 12.17 -2.01 -16.17
C TYR A 77 13.42 -1.17 -16.35
N ARG A 78 14.49 -1.46 -15.60
CA ARG A 78 15.76 -0.73 -15.66
C ARG A 78 16.47 -0.96 -17.00
N TYR A 79 16.45 -2.19 -17.50
CA TYR A 79 16.97 -2.50 -18.84
C TYR A 79 16.23 -1.72 -19.94
N ALA A 80 14.90 -1.76 -19.94
CA ALA A 80 14.09 -1.04 -20.91
C ALA A 80 14.28 0.48 -20.80
N GLN A 81 14.36 1.02 -19.58
CA GLN A 81 14.64 2.43 -19.34
C GLN A 81 15.98 2.88 -19.96
N ALA A 82 17.02 2.06 -19.85
CA ALA A 82 18.32 2.32 -20.45
C ALA A 82 18.26 2.18 -21.98
N LYS A 83 17.62 1.12 -22.49
CA LYS A 83 17.48 0.82 -23.92
C LYS A 83 16.72 1.91 -24.69
N TYR A 84 15.66 2.44 -24.09
CA TYR A 84 14.82 3.49 -24.69
C TYR A 84 15.22 4.90 -24.21
N SER A 85 16.41 5.05 -23.60
CA SER A 85 16.92 6.36 -23.21
C SER A 85 17.11 7.24 -24.45
N GLY A 86 16.58 8.48 -24.42
CA GLY A 86 16.57 9.38 -25.56
C GLY A 86 15.37 9.25 -26.49
N GLN A 87 14.50 8.28 -26.29
CA GLN A 87 13.23 8.15 -27.01
C GLN A 87 12.08 8.81 -26.22
N PRO A 88 10.92 9.11 -26.87
CA PRO A 88 9.76 9.61 -26.16
C PRO A 88 9.32 8.65 -25.03
N ARG A 89 8.99 9.21 -23.85
CA ARG A 89 8.54 8.42 -22.69
C ARG A 89 7.35 7.51 -23.01
N SER A 90 6.52 7.88 -23.97
CA SER A 90 5.38 7.08 -24.42
C SER A 90 5.80 5.75 -25.05
N GLU A 91 6.93 5.71 -25.75
CA GLU A 91 7.44 4.49 -26.36
C GLU A 91 7.95 3.51 -25.31
N PHE A 92 8.80 3.98 -24.39
CA PHE A 92 9.20 3.20 -23.21
C PHE A 92 7.99 2.65 -22.45
N LYS A 93 7.00 3.52 -22.14
CA LYS A 93 5.77 3.11 -21.43
C LYS A 93 4.95 2.10 -22.26
N GLY A 94 4.94 2.21 -23.59
CA GLY A 94 4.29 1.25 -24.47
C GLY A 94 4.80 -0.17 -24.28
N HIS A 95 6.12 -0.34 -24.21
CA HIS A 95 6.76 -1.66 -24.02
C HIS A 95 6.51 -2.24 -22.63
N ILE A 96 6.77 -1.50 -21.56
CA ILE A 96 6.60 -2.03 -20.21
C ILE A 96 5.14 -2.35 -19.87
N ARG A 97 4.18 -1.65 -20.48
CA ARG A 97 2.73 -1.86 -20.27
C ARG A 97 2.15 -3.04 -21.05
N LYS A 98 2.94 -3.63 -21.94
CA LYS A 98 2.61 -4.83 -22.71
C LYS A 98 3.62 -5.96 -22.51
N PHE A 99 4.39 -5.90 -21.47
CA PHE A 99 5.53 -6.77 -21.20
C PHE A 99 5.23 -8.25 -21.47
N THR A 100 4.17 -8.80 -20.90
CA THR A 100 3.84 -10.22 -21.06
C THR A 100 3.16 -10.56 -22.42
N GLU A 101 2.91 -9.57 -23.26
CA GLU A 101 2.43 -9.75 -24.63
C GLU A 101 3.60 -9.84 -25.62
N GLU A 102 4.77 -9.30 -25.26
CA GLU A 102 5.99 -9.33 -26.05
C GLU A 102 6.80 -10.61 -25.79
N GLU A 103 7.58 -11.08 -26.76
CA GLU A 103 8.37 -12.31 -26.71
C GLU A 103 9.24 -12.39 -25.44
N VAL A 104 9.90 -11.28 -25.09
CA VAL A 104 10.78 -11.16 -23.92
C VAL A 104 10.04 -11.39 -22.59
N GLY A 105 8.76 -11.06 -22.52
CA GLY A 105 7.94 -11.19 -21.32
C GLY A 105 7.05 -12.45 -21.29
N GLN A 106 6.98 -13.22 -22.39
CA GLN A 106 6.18 -14.45 -22.45
C GLN A 106 6.46 -15.44 -21.31
N PRO A 107 7.72 -15.65 -20.88
CA PRO A 107 8.01 -16.54 -19.74
C PRO A 107 7.36 -16.09 -18.43
N PHE A 108 7.03 -14.79 -18.30
CA PHE A 108 6.36 -14.23 -17.11
C PHE A 108 4.83 -14.18 -17.23
N ARG A 109 4.28 -14.65 -18.35
CA ARG A 109 2.83 -14.61 -18.63
C ARG A 109 2.01 -15.35 -17.57
N GLN A 110 2.52 -16.45 -17.02
CA GLN A 110 1.83 -17.21 -15.98
C GLN A 110 1.62 -16.38 -14.70
N PHE A 111 2.59 -15.54 -14.32
CA PHE A 111 2.42 -14.63 -13.16
C PHE A 111 1.30 -13.60 -13.41
N TYR A 112 1.23 -13.06 -14.62
CA TYR A 112 0.14 -12.17 -15.02
C TYR A 112 -1.22 -12.85 -14.95
N GLU A 113 -1.33 -14.06 -15.50
CA GLU A 113 -2.57 -14.84 -15.50
C GLU A 113 -3.02 -15.22 -14.10
N ASN A 114 -2.09 -15.59 -13.22
CA ASN A 114 -2.39 -15.86 -11.81
C ASN A 114 -2.99 -14.61 -11.11
N MET A 115 -2.44 -13.42 -11.37
CA MET A 115 -2.99 -12.18 -10.82
C MET A 115 -4.40 -11.90 -11.38
N MET A 116 -4.61 -12.05 -12.69
CA MET A 116 -5.91 -11.84 -13.31
C MET A 116 -6.96 -12.82 -12.77
N ASP A 117 -6.59 -14.09 -12.60
CA ASP A 117 -7.51 -15.10 -12.04
C ASP A 117 -7.86 -14.81 -10.58
N ALA A 118 -6.89 -14.37 -9.76
CA ALA A 118 -7.13 -14.01 -8.36
C ALA A 118 -8.02 -12.76 -8.21
N LEU A 119 -7.98 -11.84 -9.19
CA LEU A 119 -8.80 -10.63 -9.21
C LEU A 119 -10.20 -10.85 -9.78
N LYS A 120 -10.48 -12.00 -10.38
CA LYS A 120 -11.71 -12.26 -11.09
C LYS A 120 -12.93 -12.27 -10.16
N PHE A 121 -14.01 -11.63 -10.61
CA PHE A 121 -15.29 -11.75 -9.93
C PHE A 121 -15.86 -13.16 -10.08
N PRO A 122 -16.52 -13.70 -9.07
CA PRO A 122 -17.24 -14.96 -9.19
C PRO A 122 -18.45 -14.81 -10.15
N GLY A 123 -18.71 -15.82 -10.93
CA GLY A 123 -19.49 -15.84 -12.16
C GLY A 123 -20.97 -15.42 -12.17
N ASN A 124 -21.52 -14.70 -11.16
CA ASN A 124 -22.90 -14.22 -11.19
C ASN A 124 -23.02 -12.81 -10.55
N ILE A 125 -22.57 -11.80 -11.29
CA ILE A 125 -22.59 -10.38 -10.86
C ILE A 125 -24.02 -9.80 -10.83
N ARG A 126 -25.01 -10.43 -11.47
CA ARG A 126 -26.38 -9.90 -11.61
C ARG A 126 -27.15 -9.72 -10.30
N SER A 127 -26.66 -10.27 -9.19
CA SER A 127 -27.30 -10.14 -7.87
C SER A 127 -26.73 -9.01 -7.00
N TRP A 128 -25.67 -8.33 -7.44
CA TRP A 128 -25.01 -7.27 -6.66
C TRP A 128 -25.78 -5.96 -6.80
N LYS A 129 -26.51 -5.62 -5.76
CA LYS A 129 -27.26 -4.34 -5.65
C LYS A 129 -26.35 -3.22 -5.12
N GLY A 130 -25.18 -3.06 -5.66
CA GLY A 130 -24.29 -1.97 -5.29
C GLY A 130 -23.37 -1.70 -6.45
N ASN A 131 -23.61 -0.65 -7.20
CA ASN A 131 -23.04 -0.43 -8.53
C ASN A 131 -21.60 0.07 -8.53
N ASP A 132 -20.89 0.16 -7.38
CA ASP A 132 -19.72 1.02 -7.32
C ASP A 132 -18.44 0.36 -6.76
N LEU A 133 -18.33 -0.98 -6.78
CA LEU A 133 -17.03 -1.59 -6.54
C LEU A 133 -16.07 -1.22 -7.67
N PRO A 134 -14.88 -0.68 -7.35
CA PRO A 134 -13.86 -0.42 -8.34
C PRO A 134 -13.51 -1.71 -9.08
N SER A 135 -13.88 -1.77 -10.36
CA SER A 135 -13.73 -2.95 -11.19
C SER A 135 -13.39 -2.56 -12.63
N PHE A 136 -12.86 -3.53 -13.37
CA PHE A 136 -12.61 -3.39 -14.79
C PHE A 136 -13.01 -4.66 -15.54
N ALA A 137 -13.35 -4.51 -16.81
CA ALA A 137 -13.55 -5.63 -17.70
C ALA A 137 -12.29 -5.87 -18.54
N ASP A 138 -11.82 -7.11 -18.61
CA ASP A 138 -10.75 -7.49 -19.53
C ASP A 138 -11.25 -7.50 -20.99
N GLN A 139 -10.35 -7.79 -21.94
CA GLN A 139 -10.67 -7.86 -23.37
C GLN A 139 -11.73 -8.91 -23.71
N LYS A 140 -11.97 -9.89 -22.82
CA LYS A 140 -13.01 -10.93 -22.96
C LYS A 140 -14.33 -10.53 -22.28
N GLY A 141 -14.39 -9.33 -21.69
CA GLY A 141 -15.55 -8.85 -20.94
C GLY A 141 -15.69 -9.46 -19.53
N ILE A 142 -14.66 -10.15 -19.03
CA ILE A 142 -14.65 -10.72 -17.67
C ILE A 142 -14.36 -9.58 -16.70
N GLN A 143 -15.16 -9.48 -15.63
CA GLN A 143 -14.98 -8.46 -14.59
C GLN A 143 -13.93 -8.89 -13.56
N HIS A 144 -13.11 -7.93 -13.16
CA HIS A 144 -12.04 -8.08 -12.18
C HIS A 144 -12.08 -6.94 -11.16
N HIS A 145 -11.64 -7.23 -9.93
CA HIS A 145 -11.48 -6.23 -8.89
C HIS A 145 -10.29 -5.30 -9.16
N CYS A 146 -10.43 -4.01 -8.82
CA CYS A 146 -9.31 -3.06 -8.80
C CYS A 146 -8.62 -2.98 -7.43
N ILE A 147 -9.27 -3.47 -6.36
CA ILE A 147 -8.70 -3.50 -5.01
C ILE A 147 -8.15 -4.89 -4.72
N VAL A 148 -6.95 -4.96 -4.13
CA VAL A 148 -6.26 -6.23 -3.87
C VAL A 148 -7.00 -7.08 -2.84
N PRO A 149 -7.12 -8.42 -3.05
CA PRO A 149 -7.84 -9.32 -2.16
C PRO A 149 -7.34 -9.32 -0.71
N SER A 150 -6.03 -9.20 -0.50
CA SER A 150 -5.43 -9.21 0.83
C SER A 150 -5.86 -8.02 1.70
N PHE A 151 -6.27 -6.90 1.09
CA PHE A 151 -6.75 -5.73 1.83
C PHE A 151 -8.10 -6.01 2.50
N TYR A 152 -9.05 -6.60 1.78
CA TYR A 152 -10.34 -6.95 2.37
C TYR A 152 -10.20 -8.03 3.45
N LYS A 153 -9.31 -9.01 3.22
CA LYS A 153 -9.01 -10.03 4.23
C LYS A 153 -8.37 -9.43 5.49
N LEU A 154 -7.53 -8.40 5.33
CA LEU A 154 -6.99 -7.64 6.45
C LEU A 154 -8.10 -6.93 7.23
N LEU A 155 -9.07 -6.27 6.55
CA LEU A 155 -10.20 -5.62 7.22
C LEU A 155 -10.99 -6.61 8.06
N ASP A 156 -11.34 -7.78 7.50
CA ASP A 156 -12.04 -8.85 8.23
C ASP A 156 -11.27 -9.27 9.48
N HIS A 157 -9.98 -9.56 9.33
CA HIS A 157 -9.11 -9.97 10.42
C HIS A 157 -9.06 -8.93 11.56
N LEU A 158 -8.94 -7.64 11.21
CA LEU A 158 -8.90 -6.55 12.20
C LEU A 158 -10.23 -6.42 12.95
N ILE A 159 -11.37 -6.58 12.26
CA ILE A 159 -12.71 -6.55 12.87
C ILE A 159 -12.93 -7.77 13.76
N GLU A 160 -12.65 -8.98 13.25
CA GLU A 160 -12.84 -10.23 13.99
C GLU A 160 -11.97 -10.31 15.24
N SER A 161 -10.76 -9.76 15.20
CA SER A 161 -9.84 -9.70 16.34
C SER A 161 -10.29 -8.73 17.43
N LYS A 162 -11.32 -7.89 17.18
CA LYS A 162 -11.81 -6.84 18.08
C LYS A 162 -10.71 -5.89 18.57
N ARG A 163 -9.68 -5.72 17.75
CA ARG A 163 -8.54 -4.89 18.06
C ARG A 163 -8.82 -3.43 17.71
N GLU A 164 -8.31 -2.49 18.51
CA GLU A 164 -8.30 -1.09 18.12
C GLU A 164 -7.38 -0.85 16.94
N PHE A 165 -7.91 -0.25 15.88
CA PHE A 165 -7.12 0.12 14.70
C PHE A 165 -7.63 1.40 14.03
N ALA A 166 -6.78 1.97 13.19
CA ALA A 166 -7.14 2.99 12.24
C ALA A 166 -6.48 2.69 10.89
N ILE A 167 -7.17 2.98 9.81
CA ILE A 167 -6.64 2.95 8.44
C ILE A 167 -6.46 4.38 7.95
N VAL A 168 -5.27 4.69 7.48
CA VAL A 168 -4.91 6.00 6.93
C VAL A 168 -4.38 5.79 5.53
N PHE A 169 -5.23 5.97 4.52
CA PHE A 169 -4.77 5.98 3.14
C PHE A 169 -3.87 7.18 2.87
N ARG A 170 -2.74 6.93 2.23
CA ARG A 170 -1.71 7.92 1.89
C ARG A 170 -1.43 7.86 0.40
N THR A 171 -1.66 8.94 -0.33
CA THR A 171 -1.51 8.95 -1.77
C THR A 171 -1.01 10.31 -2.27
N PHE A 172 -0.30 10.30 -3.39
CA PHE A 172 -0.02 11.51 -4.16
C PHE A 172 -1.09 11.79 -5.25
N GLY A 173 -1.97 10.80 -5.50
CA GLY A 173 -2.97 10.87 -6.57
C GLY A 173 -4.40 11.06 -6.10
N GLY A 174 -5.33 10.99 -7.03
CA GLY A 174 -6.77 11.17 -6.79
C GLY A 174 -7.52 9.87 -6.45
N ASP A 175 -6.91 8.69 -6.65
CA ASP A 175 -7.58 7.40 -6.50
C ASP A 175 -7.97 7.07 -5.04
N GLY A 176 -7.41 7.81 -4.07
CA GLY A 176 -7.71 7.63 -2.65
C GLY A 176 -9.19 7.72 -2.33
N GLN A 177 -9.96 8.61 -2.99
CA GLN A 177 -11.41 8.75 -2.76
C GLN A 177 -12.18 7.50 -3.19
N VAL A 178 -11.76 6.86 -4.28
CA VAL A 178 -12.38 5.62 -4.78
C VAL A 178 -12.16 4.50 -3.76
N VAL A 179 -10.93 4.36 -3.24
CA VAL A 179 -10.59 3.34 -2.25
C VAL A 179 -11.28 3.61 -0.91
N LEU A 180 -11.32 4.89 -0.48
CA LEU A 180 -12.03 5.31 0.75
C LEU A 180 -13.52 4.93 0.67
N GLN A 181 -14.20 5.23 -0.45
CA GLN A 181 -15.61 4.93 -0.64
C GLN A 181 -15.84 3.40 -0.69
N ALA A 182 -15.01 2.65 -1.44
CA ALA A 182 -15.13 1.20 -1.51
C ALA A 182 -14.92 0.53 -0.14
N THR A 183 -13.97 1.04 0.66
CA THR A 183 -13.74 0.57 2.03
C THR A 183 -14.95 0.84 2.91
N LYS A 184 -15.54 2.04 2.80
CA LYS A 184 -16.76 2.40 3.51
C LYS A 184 -17.91 1.46 3.16
N ASP A 185 -18.13 1.24 1.88
CA ASP A 185 -19.22 0.38 1.39
C ASP A 185 -19.05 -1.07 1.83
N TYR A 186 -17.79 -1.54 1.92
CA TYR A 186 -17.47 -2.85 2.46
C TYR A 186 -17.80 -2.95 3.96
N LEU A 187 -17.33 -1.99 4.76
CA LEU A 187 -17.54 -1.96 6.21
C LEU A 187 -19.01 -1.74 6.59
N ASP A 188 -19.78 -1.02 5.77
CA ASP A 188 -21.23 -0.83 5.94
C ASP A 188 -22.05 -2.07 5.49
N GLY A 189 -21.40 -3.16 5.04
CA GLY A 189 -22.07 -4.35 4.54
C GLY A 189 -22.82 -4.16 3.22
N ARG A 190 -22.59 -3.03 2.54
CA ARG A 190 -23.21 -2.73 1.23
C ARG A 190 -22.57 -3.49 0.08
N ASN A 191 -21.31 -3.89 0.27
CA ASN A 191 -20.54 -4.65 -0.69
C ASN A 191 -19.89 -5.84 -0.02
N ALA A 192 -20.14 -7.05 -0.55
CA ALA A 192 -19.39 -8.23 -0.14
C ALA A 192 -18.26 -8.46 -1.16
N PHE A 193 -17.02 -8.49 -0.70
CA PHE A 193 -15.93 -8.95 -1.52
C PHE A 193 -16.00 -10.48 -1.60
N VAL A 194 -16.27 -11.02 -2.77
CA VAL A 194 -16.32 -12.46 -3.00
C VAL A 194 -15.28 -12.81 -4.03
N CYS A 195 -14.33 -13.66 -3.65
CA CYS A 195 -13.37 -14.22 -4.60
C CYS A 195 -13.89 -15.51 -5.22
N ALA A 196 -13.45 -15.79 -6.45
CA ALA A 196 -13.73 -17.05 -7.11
C ALA A 196 -13.21 -18.23 -6.25
N GLY A 197 -14.08 -19.20 -5.95
CA GLY A 197 -13.73 -20.44 -5.24
C GLY A 197 -14.02 -20.48 -3.74
N GLU A 198 -14.53 -19.43 -3.12
CA GLU A 198 -15.04 -19.51 -1.75
C GLU A 198 -16.57 -19.64 -1.71
N PRO A 199 -17.11 -20.47 -0.77
CA PRO A 199 -18.53 -20.39 -0.47
C PRO A 199 -18.82 -18.95 0.00
N GLN A 200 -19.92 -18.37 -0.46
CA GLN A 200 -20.42 -17.10 0.02
C GLN A 200 -20.59 -17.17 1.55
N GLN A 201 -19.58 -16.78 2.29
CA GLN A 201 -19.77 -16.39 3.66
C GLN A 201 -20.44 -15.01 3.59
N SER A 202 -21.77 -15.06 3.46
CA SER A 202 -22.57 -13.89 3.72
C SER A 202 -22.35 -13.50 5.18
N HIS A 203 -21.54 -12.49 5.44
CA HIS A 203 -21.64 -11.73 6.70
C HIS A 203 -22.96 -10.96 6.78
N VAL A 204 -23.93 -11.33 5.97
CA VAL A 204 -25.34 -10.97 6.09
C VAL A 204 -26.02 -12.05 6.96
N SER A 205 -25.49 -12.30 8.14
CA SER A 205 -26.34 -12.72 9.25
C SER A 205 -27.02 -11.43 9.71
N GLY A 206 -28.34 -11.40 9.62
CA GLY A 206 -29.19 -10.23 9.81
C GLY A 206 -29.22 -9.60 11.21
N ASP A 207 -28.19 -9.75 12.01
CA ASP A 207 -27.93 -8.92 13.17
C ASP A 207 -26.93 -7.85 12.74
N PRO A 208 -27.24 -6.55 12.90
CA PRO A 208 -26.24 -5.52 12.77
C PRO A 208 -25.12 -5.91 13.74
N VAL A 209 -23.94 -6.25 13.21
CA VAL A 209 -22.72 -6.29 14.04
C VAL A 209 -22.79 -5.01 14.84
N ASP A 210 -22.67 -5.12 16.15
CA ASP A 210 -22.62 -3.95 17.02
C ASP A 210 -21.36 -3.15 16.65
N ASN A 211 -21.51 -2.35 15.60
CA ASN A 211 -20.50 -1.50 14.99
C ASN A 211 -20.24 -0.24 15.83
N SER A 212 -20.79 -0.18 17.05
CA SER A 212 -20.77 1.01 17.89
C SER A 212 -19.38 1.46 18.32
N THR A 213 -18.36 0.62 18.19
CA THR A 213 -16.98 0.94 18.60
C THR A 213 -15.97 1.14 17.45
N HIS A 214 -16.23 0.64 16.25
CA HIS A 214 -15.21 0.63 15.19
C HIS A 214 -15.52 1.54 13.99
N MET A 215 -16.68 2.10 13.94
CA MET A 215 -17.18 2.80 12.78
C MET A 215 -17.40 4.25 13.09
N VAL A 216 -16.97 5.14 12.23
CA VAL A 216 -17.76 6.32 11.86
C VAL A 216 -16.98 7.58 11.51
N ASN A 217 -15.67 7.59 11.50
CA ASN A 217 -15.00 8.80 10.99
C ASN A 217 -14.30 8.51 9.67
N PHE A 218 -15.06 8.65 8.58
CA PHE A 218 -14.47 8.77 7.25
C PHE A 218 -14.20 10.24 7.01
N SER A 219 -12.95 10.62 6.85
CA SER A 219 -12.60 11.99 6.47
C SER A 219 -11.40 12.01 5.53
N ALA A 220 -11.31 13.08 4.75
CA ALA A 220 -10.22 13.32 3.84
C ALA A 220 -9.46 14.59 4.20
N GLY A 221 -8.15 14.57 4.06
CA GLY A 221 -7.27 15.69 4.35
C GLY A 221 -6.10 15.78 3.39
N LYS A 222 -5.20 16.71 3.67
CA LYS A 222 -3.96 16.92 2.93
C LYS A 222 -2.78 17.05 3.88
N VAL A 223 -1.66 16.48 3.48
CA VAL A 223 -0.36 16.72 4.08
C VAL A 223 0.40 17.66 3.16
N MET A 224 0.61 18.88 3.61
CA MET A 224 1.36 19.90 2.86
C MET A 224 2.76 20.04 3.46
N ARG A 225 3.74 20.35 2.61
CA ARG A 225 5.13 20.46 3.02
C ARG A 225 5.76 21.77 2.55
N SER A 226 6.74 22.22 3.31
CA SER A 226 7.68 23.27 2.95
C SER A 226 9.06 22.92 3.53
N SER A 227 10.07 23.77 3.33
CA SER A 227 11.47 23.48 3.74
C SER A 227 11.61 23.03 5.19
N ASN A 228 10.83 23.62 6.11
CA ASN A 228 10.97 23.38 7.55
C ASN A 228 9.64 23.02 8.24
N GLN A 229 8.58 22.77 7.47
CA GLN A 229 7.26 22.59 8.05
C GLN A 229 6.47 21.50 7.35
N ILE A 230 5.74 20.71 8.13
CA ILE A 230 4.69 19.80 7.69
C ILE A 230 3.38 20.36 8.25
N THR A 231 2.38 20.50 7.40
CA THR A 231 1.04 20.94 7.80
C THR A 231 0.02 19.92 7.42
N LEU A 232 -0.71 19.39 8.41
CA LEU A 232 -1.86 18.53 8.21
C LEU A 232 -3.11 19.40 8.15
N LYS A 233 -3.89 19.28 7.09
CA LYS A 233 -5.19 19.94 6.92
C LYS A 233 -6.28 18.91 6.78
N CYS A 234 -7.26 18.92 7.66
CA CYS A 234 -8.45 18.09 7.59
C CYS A 234 -9.68 18.99 7.62
N PRO A 235 -10.23 19.37 6.44
CA PRO A 235 -11.33 20.32 6.35
C PRO A 235 -12.59 19.84 7.08
N GLU A 236 -12.91 18.56 7.02
CA GLU A 236 -14.07 17.97 7.65
C GLU A 236 -14.00 18.02 9.18
N ASP A 237 -12.78 17.94 9.74
CA ASP A 237 -12.53 18.07 11.18
C ASP A 237 -12.26 19.53 11.59
N HIS A 238 -12.35 20.51 10.66
CA HIS A 238 -11.97 21.91 10.84
C HIS A 238 -10.57 22.09 11.44
N LEU A 239 -9.64 21.23 11.07
CA LEU A 239 -8.34 21.08 11.72
C LEU A 239 -7.19 21.49 10.81
N VAL A 240 -6.26 22.28 11.37
CA VAL A 240 -4.96 22.60 10.77
C VAL A 240 -3.89 22.41 11.83
N LEU A 241 -2.99 21.47 11.64
CA LEU A 241 -1.87 21.18 12.54
C LEU A 241 -0.55 21.41 11.82
N SER A 242 0.40 22.07 12.50
CA SER A 242 1.75 22.32 11.98
C SER A 242 2.85 21.90 12.96
N ASN A 243 2.50 21.58 14.19
CA ASN A 243 3.41 21.01 15.16
C ASN A 243 3.53 19.50 14.93
N PHE A 244 4.74 18.95 14.87
CA PHE A 244 4.97 17.55 14.59
C PHE A 244 4.38 16.61 15.66
N TYR A 245 4.42 17.04 16.93
CA TYR A 245 3.85 16.27 18.01
C TYR A 245 2.32 16.23 17.96
N ASP A 246 1.69 17.34 17.58
CA ASP A 246 0.25 17.40 17.40
C ASP A 246 -0.20 16.56 16.20
N ILE A 247 0.57 16.54 15.11
CA ILE A 247 0.33 15.66 13.95
C ILE A 247 0.47 14.18 14.37
N TYR A 248 1.54 13.84 15.09
CA TYR A 248 1.73 12.49 15.63
C TYR A 248 0.54 12.07 16.50
N LYS A 249 0.15 12.92 17.45
CA LYS A 249 -1.00 12.65 18.32
C LYS A 249 -2.29 12.47 17.53
N TYR A 250 -2.54 13.32 16.55
CA TYR A 250 -3.71 13.20 15.70
C TYR A 250 -3.78 11.82 15.04
N PHE A 251 -2.70 11.36 14.41
CA PHE A 251 -2.68 10.02 13.80
C PHE A 251 -2.81 8.91 14.86
N SER A 252 -2.13 9.02 15.99
CA SER A 252 -2.18 8.03 17.08
C SER A 252 -3.59 7.90 17.67
N GLN A 253 -4.34 9.01 17.74
CA GLN A 253 -5.70 9.06 18.27
C GLN A 253 -6.78 8.81 17.20
N THR A 254 -6.41 8.78 15.93
CA THR A 254 -7.35 8.51 14.82
C THR A 254 -8.01 7.15 14.99
N HIS A 255 -9.32 7.10 14.74
CA HIS A 255 -10.12 5.88 14.64
C HIS A 255 -10.82 5.82 13.29
N GLY A 256 -11.18 4.62 12.84
CA GLY A 256 -11.86 4.41 11.58
C GLY A 256 -10.92 4.55 10.37
N VAL A 257 -11.41 5.13 9.30
CA VAL A 257 -10.71 5.22 8.02
C VAL A 257 -10.54 6.67 7.59
N LYS A 258 -9.31 7.07 7.34
CA LYS A 258 -8.94 8.42 6.88
C LYS A 258 -8.21 8.36 5.55
N LEU A 259 -8.29 9.42 4.77
CA LEU A 259 -7.51 9.61 3.55
C LEU A 259 -6.70 10.90 3.66
N PHE A 260 -5.43 10.83 3.35
CA PHE A 260 -4.57 12.01 3.20
C PHE A 260 -3.87 12.01 1.85
N VAL A 261 -4.03 13.12 1.14
CA VAL A 261 -3.27 13.38 -0.08
C VAL A 261 -1.96 14.08 0.32
N ASP A 262 -0.85 13.44 0.02
CA ASP A 262 0.50 13.95 0.26
C ASP A 262 0.92 14.95 -0.83
N ASP A 263 1.89 15.81 -0.53
CA ASP A 263 2.32 16.91 -1.37
C ASP A 263 3.28 16.44 -2.49
N TYR A 264 2.74 15.98 -3.61
CA TYR A 264 3.51 15.54 -4.77
C TYR A 264 4.35 16.67 -5.38
N GLU A 265 3.80 17.89 -5.49
CA GLU A 265 4.51 19.00 -6.13
C GLU A 265 5.71 19.45 -5.29
N TRP A 266 5.60 19.40 -3.97
CA TRP A 266 6.75 19.60 -3.08
C TRP A 266 7.81 18.52 -3.31
N TRP A 267 7.44 17.23 -3.24
CA TRP A 267 8.37 16.12 -3.40
C TRP A 267 9.10 16.19 -4.75
N LYS A 268 8.36 16.47 -5.83
CA LYS A 268 8.91 16.66 -7.17
C LYS A 268 9.87 17.86 -7.23
N SER A 269 9.54 18.98 -6.58
CA SER A 269 10.39 20.18 -6.52
C SER A 269 11.70 19.95 -5.78
N GLN A 270 11.73 18.95 -4.88
CA GLN A 270 12.90 18.49 -4.16
C GLN A 270 13.60 17.30 -4.82
N HIS A 271 13.42 17.14 -6.14
CA HIS A 271 14.03 16.08 -6.95
C HIS A 271 13.75 14.66 -6.42
N PHE A 272 12.56 14.44 -5.88
CA PHE A 272 12.12 13.17 -5.29
C PHE A 272 12.97 12.67 -4.11
N HIS A 273 13.66 13.59 -3.42
CA HIS A 273 14.49 13.23 -2.27
C HIS A 273 13.65 12.71 -1.10
N SER A 274 14.15 11.67 -0.42
CA SER A 274 13.45 10.99 0.68
C SER A 274 13.03 11.91 1.83
N LEU A 275 13.84 12.92 2.19
CA LEU A 275 13.49 13.90 3.25
C LEU A 275 12.25 14.76 2.90
N ALA A 276 11.90 14.86 1.62
CA ALA A 276 10.73 15.58 1.15
C ALA A 276 9.49 14.68 0.91
N ALA A 277 9.65 13.37 1.08
CA ALA A 277 8.65 12.35 0.81
C ALA A 277 7.53 12.30 1.87
N LYS A 278 6.66 11.28 1.83
CA LYS A 278 5.54 11.08 2.76
C LYS A 278 6.04 10.99 4.20
N PRO A 279 5.64 11.90 5.11
CA PRO A 279 6.09 11.82 6.50
C PRO A 279 5.38 10.68 7.25
N LEU A 280 6.17 9.90 7.97
CA LEU A 280 5.71 8.93 8.96
C LEU A 280 6.30 9.25 10.32
N PHE A 281 5.45 9.51 11.30
CA PHE A 281 5.86 9.85 12.66
C PHE A 281 5.84 8.61 13.55
N ILE A 282 6.94 8.32 14.24
CA ILE A 282 7.10 7.18 15.15
C ILE A 282 7.61 7.67 16.49
N ASP A 283 6.97 7.23 17.57
CA ASP A 283 7.46 7.41 18.94
C ASP A 283 7.60 6.04 19.60
N LEU A 284 8.84 5.58 19.79
CA LEU A 284 9.13 4.30 20.44
C LEU A 284 8.92 4.34 21.97
N GLY A 285 8.74 5.53 22.54
CA GLY A 285 8.36 5.71 23.94
C GLY A 285 6.87 5.48 24.19
N GLU A 286 6.04 5.66 23.18
CA GLU A 286 4.60 5.41 23.24
C GLU A 286 4.32 3.92 23.02
N LYS A 287 3.95 3.22 24.09
CA LYS A 287 3.78 1.76 24.06
C LYS A 287 2.38 1.30 23.69
N SER A 288 1.41 2.21 23.64
CA SER A 288 -0.01 1.88 23.39
C SER A 288 -0.37 1.85 21.91
N VAL A 289 0.46 2.42 21.02
CA VAL A 289 0.18 2.57 19.60
C VAL A 289 1.38 2.08 18.76
N HIS A 290 1.08 1.40 17.65
CA HIS A 290 2.07 1.02 16.65
C HIS A 290 1.65 1.56 15.28
N HIS A 291 2.46 2.45 14.72
CA HIS A 291 2.30 2.96 13.37
C HIS A 291 3.05 2.06 12.39
N ILE A 292 2.37 1.60 11.35
CA ILE A 292 2.96 0.82 10.26
C ILE A 292 2.59 1.48 8.94
N MET A 293 3.57 1.75 8.08
CA MET A 293 3.34 2.26 6.73
C MET A 293 3.79 1.25 5.70
N LEU A 294 2.93 1.01 4.71
CA LEU A 294 3.24 0.20 3.54
C LEU A 294 3.16 1.04 2.27
N ASP A 295 4.12 0.82 1.38
CA ASP A 295 4.20 1.56 0.11
C ASP A 295 4.94 0.71 -0.94
N ASP A 296 4.46 0.68 -2.18
CA ASP A 296 5.08 -0.09 -3.27
C ASP A 296 6.43 0.46 -3.72
N ASN A 297 6.66 1.77 -3.45
CA ASN A 297 7.89 2.46 -3.78
C ASN A 297 8.87 2.60 -2.59
N PHE A 298 8.57 1.98 -1.45
CA PHE A 298 9.55 1.89 -0.37
C PHE A 298 10.70 0.96 -0.77
N ARG A 299 11.92 1.48 -0.75
CA ARG A 299 13.14 0.76 -1.14
C ARG A 299 14.19 0.85 -0.04
N PRO A 300 14.21 -0.08 0.92
CA PRO A 300 15.16 -0.06 2.03
C PRO A 300 16.61 -0.20 1.58
N TRP A 301 16.87 -0.71 0.39
CA TRP A 301 18.21 -0.81 -0.22
C TRP A 301 18.63 0.44 -1.01
N GLU A 302 17.74 1.42 -1.19
CA GLU A 302 18.00 2.71 -1.84
C GLU A 302 17.45 3.85 -0.96
N PRO A 303 18.04 4.12 0.23
CA PRO A 303 17.44 5.06 1.19
C PRO A 303 17.23 6.48 0.66
N ALA A 304 18.10 6.95 -0.25
CA ALA A 304 17.98 8.28 -0.85
C ALA A 304 16.77 8.41 -1.79
N ASP A 305 16.29 7.28 -2.33
CA ASP A 305 15.17 7.20 -3.27
C ASP A 305 13.88 6.69 -2.57
N SER A 306 13.88 6.65 -1.24
CA SER A 306 12.70 6.21 -0.47
C SER A 306 11.59 7.24 -0.55
N ILE A 307 10.36 6.74 -0.76
CA ILE A 307 9.12 7.55 -0.77
C ILE A 307 8.63 7.91 0.64
N ILE A 308 9.29 7.41 1.68
CA ILE A 308 8.92 7.62 3.09
C ILE A 308 10.00 8.43 3.80
N ASN A 309 9.59 9.54 4.41
CA ASN A 309 10.39 10.28 5.37
C ASN A 309 10.00 9.86 6.79
N LEU A 310 10.78 8.95 7.39
CA LEU A 310 10.52 8.50 8.75
C LEU A 310 11.02 9.52 9.75
N LEU A 311 10.15 10.00 10.60
CA LEU A 311 10.36 11.00 11.64
C LEU A 311 10.27 10.31 13.01
N LEU A 312 11.42 10.12 13.66
CA LEU A 312 11.51 9.47 14.96
C LEU A 312 11.47 10.51 16.08
N ALA A 313 10.60 10.28 17.07
CA ALA A 313 10.55 11.11 18.27
C ALA A 313 11.81 11.01 19.08
N LYS A 314 12.34 12.17 19.46
CA LYS A 314 13.46 12.32 20.40
C LYS A 314 13.11 13.43 21.39
N GLU A 315 12.78 13.05 22.62
CA GLU A 315 12.26 13.96 23.65
C GLU A 315 10.98 14.68 23.20
N ARG A 316 11.04 15.97 22.86
CA ARG A 316 9.90 16.79 22.37
C ARG A 316 10.03 17.19 20.90
N SER A 317 10.95 16.57 20.18
CA SER A 317 11.21 16.86 18.76
C SER A 317 11.12 15.58 17.93
N PHE A 318 11.03 15.74 16.61
CA PHE A 318 11.11 14.66 15.65
C PHE A 318 12.28 14.89 14.71
N THR A 319 13.08 13.86 14.48
CA THR A 319 14.23 13.89 13.57
C THR A 319 14.06 12.85 12.49
N SER A 320 14.42 13.21 11.25
CA SER A 320 14.43 12.23 10.15
C SER A 320 15.52 11.18 10.41
N VAL A 321 15.14 9.93 10.23
CA VAL A 321 16.06 8.78 10.30
C VAL A 321 15.93 7.95 9.03
N ASP A 322 16.92 7.11 8.77
CA ASP A 322 16.87 6.19 7.63
C ASP A 322 15.72 5.19 7.83
N PRO A 323 14.69 5.20 6.96
CA PRO A 323 13.56 4.29 7.08
C PRO A 323 13.94 2.82 6.91
N ALA A 324 15.10 2.50 6.29
CA ALA A 324 15.59 1.13 6.15
C ALA A 324 15.87 0.47 7.51
N THR A 325 16.20 1.24 8.55
CA THR A 325 16.39 0.72 9.92
C THR A 325 15.10 0.23 10.56
N PHE A 326 13.95 0.60 9.98
CA PHE A 326 12.62 0.20 10.44
C PHE A 326 11.90 -0.70 9.44
N ASP A 327 12.64 -1.25 8.45
CA ASP A 327 12.08 -2.22 7.50
C ASP A 327 11.53 -3.45 8.23
N ASN A 328 10.29 -3.83 7.88
CA ASN A 328 9.51 -4.85 8.57
C ASN A 328 9.36 -4.63 10.11
N VAL A 329 9.43 -3.37 10.55
CA VAL A 329 9.15 -2.93 11.93
C VAL A 329 8.01 -1.92 11.94
N CYS A 330 8.20 -0.78 11.27
CA CYS A 330 7.22 0.30 11.12
C CYS A 330 6.94 0.65 9.66
N VAL A 331 7.72 0.11 8.74
CA VAL A 331 7.56 0.30 7.30
C VAL A 331 7.81 -1.02 6.58
N PHE A 332 7.15 -1.25 5.44
CA PHE A 332 7.52 -2.33 4.54
C PHE A 332 7.13 -2.02 3.08
N LYS A 333 7.89 -2.60 2.16
CA LYS A 333 7.55 -2.59 0.73
C LYS A 333 6.39 -3.54 0.46
N THR A 334 5.41 -3.06 -0.31
CA THR A 334 4.29 -3.89 -0.73
C THR A 334 4.66 -4.66 -1.99
N ASP A 335 4.49 -5.98 -1.95
CA ASP A 335 4.56 -6.86 -3.12
C ASP A 335 3.16 -7.02 -3.71
N LEU A 336 2.95 -6.46 -4.91
CA LEU A 336 1.63 -6.47 -5.55
C LEU A 336 1.20 -7.89 -5.95
N TYR A 337 2.14 -8.75 -6.40
CA TYR A 337 1.82 -10.14 -6.72
C TYR A 337 1.32 -10.90 -5.50
N GLN A 338 2.02 -10.76 -4.38
CA GLN A 338 1.62 -11.37 -3.11
C GLN A 338 0.30 -10.77 -2.60
N SER A 339 0.13 -9.44 -2.68
CA SER A 339 -1.11 -8.76 -2.26
C SER A 339 -2.35 -9.26 -3.03
N ILE A 340 -2.17 -9.66 -4.29
CA ILE A 340 -3.24 -10.18 -5.14
C ILE A 340 -3.44 -11.69 -4.92
N CYS A 341 -2.37 -12.47 -4.97
CA CYS A 341 -2.45 -13.94 -5.02
C CYS A 341 -2.46 -14.61 -3.64
N ASN A 342 -1.93 -13.95 -2.60
CA ASN A 342 -1.93 -14.44 -1.22
C ASN A 342 -2.82 -13.54 -0.34
N ARG A 343 -4.00 -14.01 0.00
CA ARG A 343 -4.97 -13.24 0.79
C ARG A 343 -4.49 -12.86 2.18
N ASN A 344 -3.61 -13.65 2.79
CA ASN A 344 -3.07 -13.38 4.11
C ASN A 344 -1.84 -12.48 4.09
N TYR A 345 -1.34 -12.09 2.91
CA TYR A 345 -0.08 -11.36 2.77
C TYR A 345 0.02 -10.12 3.68
N LEU A 346 -0.99 -9.25 3.68
CA LEU A 346 -0.97 -8.05 4.52
C LEU A 346 -1.07 -8.38 6.01
N ILE A 347 -1.82 -9.40 6.39
CA ILE A 347 -1.90 -9.88 7.79
C ILE A 347 -0.52 -10.37 8.22
N ASP A 348 0.10 -11.28 7.46
CA ASP A 348 1.40 -11.88 7.76
C ASP A 348 2.49 -10.78 7.90
N LYS A 349 2.46 -9.77 7.02
CA LYS A 349 3.40 -8.63 7.05
C LYS A 349 3.20 -7.76 8.29
N ILE A 350 1.97 -7.44 8.64
CA ILE A 350 1.66 -6.64 9.83
C ILE A 350 2.08 -7.39 11.10
N GLU A 351 1.78 -8.67 11.21
CA GLU A 351 2.22 -9.50 12.34
C GLU A 351 3.76 -9.60 12.43
N LEU A 352 4.45 -9.68 11.27
CA LEU A 352 5.91 -9.62 11.24
C LEU A 352 6.43 -8.28 11.79
N CYS A 353 5.84 -7.16 11.35
CA CYS A 353 6.18 -5.84 11.87
C CYS A 353 5.98 -5.75 13.39
N GLU A 354 4.91 -6.30 13.91
CA GLU A 354 4.62 -6.29 15.35
C GLU A 354 5.61 -7.12 16.15
N ARG A 355 5.95 -8.32 15.66
CA ARG A 355 6.98 -9.16 16.31
C ARG A 355 8.32 -8.44 16.36
N ASN A 356 8.74 -7.83 15.26
CA ASN A 356 10.01 -7.10 15.17
C ASN A 356 9.99 -5.82 16.01
N TYR A 357 8.86 -5.10 16.05
CA TYR A 357 8.68 -3.92 16.92
C TYR A 357 8.82 -4.31 18.39
N ASN A 358 8.17 -5.40 18.83
CA ASN A 358 8.29 -5.91 20.20
C ASN A 358 9.73 -6.22 20.57
N LYS A 359 10.47 -6.87 19.67
CA LYS A 359 11.90 -7.14 19.86
C LYS A 359 12.71 -5.85 19.99
N MET A 360 12.51 -4.89 19.07
CA MET A 360 13.23 -3.61 19.07
C MET A 360 13.02 -2.81 20.36
N ILE A 361 11.79 -2.75 20.89
CA ILE A 361 11.51 -2.00 22.13
C ILE A 361 11.99 -2.73 23.39
N SER A 362 12.09 -4.07 23.41
CA SER A 362 12.66 -4.83 24.52
C SER A 362 14.17 -4.59 24.63
N GLU A 363 14.89 -4.64 23.51
CA GLU A 363 16.33 -4.41 23.44
C GLU A 363 16.76 -2.98 23.84
N LYS A 364 15.87 -1.99 23.73
CA LYS A 364 16.13 -0.61 24.17
C LYS A 364 15.89 -0.37 25.66
N ASN A 365 15.23 -1.29 26.36
CA ASN A 365 14.97 -1.20 27.79
C ASN A 365 15.99 -1.97 28.63
N GLU A 366 16.91 -2.71 28.01
CA GLU A 366 18.09 -3.32 28.60
C GLU A 366 19.29 -2.36 28.51
#